data_bc370495516cba348a7a64daee9b4f8c
#
_entry.id   bc370495516cba348a7a64daee9b4f8c
#
_cell.length_a   1.000
_cell.length_b   1.000
_cell.length_c   1.000
_cell.angle_alpha   90.00
_cell.angle_beta   90.00
_cell.angle_gamma   90.00
#
_symmetry.space_group_name_H-M   'P 1'
#
loop_
_entity.id
_entity.type
_entity.pdbx_description
1 polymer ?
#
loop_
_entity_poly.entity_id
_entity_poly.type
_entity_poly.pdbx_seq_one_letter_code
_entity_poly.pdbx_strand_id
1 'polypeptide(L)'
;QRFAEMLGHPCERLGRDVLTSGEMRGGGCELGDEDVPVSVSEIPVEPAFELVALAAEMRELLIKKLSIHGGHFGPNLGFVEGTIALHYVFDSPRDKIVYDVSHQTYPHKMLTGRKDAWLFEEKYDDVTGFTNPSESEHDLFTIGHTSTSVSLACGLAKSRDLQGENYNVIALIGDGSLSGGEALEGLNVAGEMHSNFIIVVNDNDMSIAENHGGMYKTLKTLRDTDGKSANNLFTAMGLEYRFVKDGNDVHALIEAFTSVKNSKKPVVVHIVT
;
A
#
# COMPACT_ATOMS: atom_id res chain seq x y z
N GLN A 1 -6.58 -2.18 22.91
CA GLN A 1 -6.64 -3.64 23.09
C GLN A 1 -6.97 -4.35 21.78
N ARG A 2 -7.97 -3.90 20.97
CA ARG A 2 -8.29 -4.44 19.63
C ARG A 2 -7.12 -4.29 18.63
N PHE A 3 -6.45 -3.14 18.62
CA PHE A 3 -5.29 -2.89 17.74
C PHE A 3 -4.15 -3.90 17.95
N ALA A 4 -3.93 -4.35 19.20
CA ALA A 4 -2.92 -5.35 19.54
C ALA A 4 -3.27 -6.76 19.07
N GLU A 5 -4.56 -7.07 18.99
CA GLU A 5 -5.06 -8.40 18.63
C GLU A 5 -5.10 -8.61 17.11
N MET A 6 -5.33 -7.55 16.32
CA MET A 6 -5.38 -7.61 14.85
C MET A 6 -4.02 -7.76 14.16
N LEU A 7 -2.92 -7.44 14.82
CA LEU A 7 -1.57 -7.48 14.25
C LEU A 7 -0.83 -8.81 14.45
N GLY A 8 -1.53 -9.89 14.79
CA GLY A 8 -0.99 -11.26 14.75
C GLY A 8 -0.63 -11.68 13.32
N HIS A 9 0.32 -12.62 13.18
CA HIS A 9 0.78 -13.15 11.89
C HIS A 9 -0.40 -13.55 10.97
N PRO A 10 -0.30 -13.43 9.64
CA PRO A 10 -1.37 -13.79 8.69
C PRO A 10 -1.95 -15.20 8.89
N CYS A 11 -1.13 -16.18 9.29
CA CYS A 11 -1.59 -17.53 9.62
C CYS A 11 -2.39 -17.62 10.92
N GLU A 12 -2.26 -16.69 11.85
CA GLU A 12 -3.05 -16.69 13.08
C GLU A 12 -4.42 -16.01 12.92
N ARG A 13 -4.61 -15.21 11.88
CA ARG A 13 -5.89 -14.51 11.62
C ARG A 13 -7.00 -15.43 11.13
N LEU A 14 -6.64 -16.51 10.43
CA LEU A 14 -7.62 -17.48 9.88
C LEU A 14 -8.02 -18.60 10.86
N GLY A 15 -7.35 -18.71 12.01
CA GLY A 15 -7.52 -19.83 12.93
C GLY A 15 -8.26 -19.53 14.24
N ARG A 16 -8.58 -18.27 14.59
CA ARG A 16 -9.13 -17.94 15.92
C ARG A 16 -10.64 -17.88 16.03
N ASP A 17 -11.37 -17.77 14.92
CA ASP A 17 -12.83 -17.60 14.96
C ASP A 17 -13.65 -18.90 14.97
N VAL A 18 -13.00 -20.08 15.08
CA VAL A 18 -13.71 -21.37 15.07
C VAL A 18 -13.68 -22.11 16.42
N LEU A 19 -13.03 -21.61 17.47
CA LEU A 19 -12.90 -22.33 18.73
C LEU A 19 -13.36 -21.52 19.96
N THR A 20 -14.67 -21.30 20.09
CA THR A 20 -15.32 -21.15 21.39
C THR A 20 -16.42 -22.19 21.51
N SER A 21 -16.04 -23.37 21.84
CA SER A 21 -16.71 -24.38 22.73
C SER A 21 -16.26 -25.79 22.37
N GLY A 22 -15.52 -26.44 23.27
CA GLY A 22 -15.41 -27.89 23.28
C GLY A 22 -14.01 -28.47 23.14
N GLU A 23 -13.42 -28.78 24.27
CA GLU A 23 -12.48 -29.88 24.56
C GLU A 23 -11.24 -30.11 23.68
N MET A 24 -10.08 -29.86 24.27
CA MET A 24 -8.75 -30.31 23.79
C MET A 24 -8.66 -31.83 23.76
N ARG A 25 -8.35 -32.39 22.60
CA ARG A 25 -7.59 -33.64 22.47
C ARG A 25 -6.55 -33.47 21.35
N GLY A 26 -5.30 -33.86 21.70
CA GLY A 26 -4.15 -33.73 20.81
C GLY A 26 -4.25 -34.61 19.56
N GLY A 27 -3.81 -34.10 18.46
CA GLY A 27 -3.64 -34.80 17.19
C GLY A 27 -2.76 -33.97 16.26
N GLY A 28 -1.70 -34.56 15.74
CA GLY A 28 -0.73 -33.93 14.87
C GLY A 28 -1.35 -33.42 13.57
N CYS A 29 -0.84 -32.29 13.09
CA CYS A 29 -1.22 -31.68 11.84
C CYS A 29 -0.42 -32.32 10.70
N GLU A 30 -1.06 -33.18 9.89
CA GLU A 30 -0.55 -33.56 8.57
C GLU A 30 -1.00 -32.51 7.56
N LEU A 31 -0.06 -31.90 6.88
CA LEU A 31 -0.29 -30.95 5.79
C LEU A 31 -0.71 -31.73 4.54
N GLY A 32 -1.96 -31.61 4.14
CA GLY A 32 -2.44 -32.05 2.85
C GLY A 32 -2.33 -30.90 1.84
N ASP A 33 -1.58 -31.13 0.77
CA ASP A 33 -1.53 -30.29 -0.43
C ASP A 33 -2.87 -30.39 -1.19
N GLU A 34 -3.73 -29.40 -1.05
CA GLU A 34 -4.78 -29.12 -2.04
C GLU A 34 -4.96 -27.60 -2.16
N ASP A 35 -4.50 -27.03 -3.28
CA ASP A 35 -4.79 -25.67 -3.72
C ASP A 35 -6.28 -25.50 -4.01
N VAL A 36 -7.06 -25.04 -3.06
CA VAL A 36 -8.44 -24.62 -3.28
C VAL A 36 -8.44 -23.10 -3.57
N PRO A 37 -8.84 -22.65 -4.76
CA PRO A 37 -9.00 -21.24 -5.02
C PRO A 37 -10.21 -20.72 -4.24
N VAL A 38 -9.96 -19.94 -3.18
CA VAL A 38 -11.01 -19.25 -2.43
C VAL A 38 -11.60 -18.16 -3.32
N SER A 39 -12.87 -18.25 -3.65
CA SER A 39 -13.55 -17.23 -4.43
C SER A 39 -13.74 -15.98 -3.57
N VAL A 40 -13.56 -14.81 -4.18
CA VAL A 40 -13.66 -13.48 -3.52
C VAL A 40 -15.05 -13.22 -2.91
N SER A 41 -16.06 -14.06 -3.21
CA SER A 41 -17.44 -13.95 -2.70
C SER A 41 -17.63 -14.53 -1.27
N GLU A 42 -16.58 -15.10 -0.66
CA GLU A 42 -16.68 -15.78 0.65
C GLU A 42 -15.89 -15.07 1.78
N ILE A 43 -15.49 -13.81 1.59
CA ILE A 43 -14.92 -13.03 2.69
C ILE A 43 -16.05 -12.69 3.66
N PRO A 44 -16.02 -13.15 4.92
CA PRO A 44 -17.06 -12.82 5.90
C PRO A 44 -17.18 -11.29 6.06
N VAL A 45 -18.39 -10.80 6.22
CA VAL A 45 -18.70 -9.36 6.40
C VAL A 45 -18.02 -8.76 7.65
N GLU A 46 -17.66 -9.57 8.62
CA GLU A 46 -17.02 -9.17 9.88
C GLU A 46 -15.61 -8.56 9.74
N PRO A 47 -14.69 -9.10 8.91
CA PRO A 47 -13.37 -8.47 8.71
C PRO A 47 -13.44 -7.05 8.15
N ALA A 48 -14.47 -6.77 7.41
CA ALA A 48 -14.68 -5.50 6.76
C ALA A 48 -14.92 -4.35 7.75
N PHE A 49 -15.78 -4.56 8.73
CA PHE A 49 -16.07 -3.59 9.78
C PHE A 49 -14.84 -3.32 10.66
N GLU A 50 -14.03 -4.35 10.89
CA GLU A 50 -12.81 -4.24 11.69
C GLU A 50 -11.74 -3.39 11.01
N LEU A 51 -11.59 -3.44 9.68
CA LEU A 51 -10.63 -2.61 8.94
C LEU A 51 -11.01 -1.13 8.94
N VAL A 52 -12.31 -0.82 8.86
CA VAL A 52 -12.80 0.57 9.00
C VAL A 52 -12.55 1.10 10.41
N ALA A 53 -12.81 0.27 11.44
CA ALA A 53 -12.53 0.64 12.83
C ALA A 53 -11.02 0.85 13.05
N LEU A 54 -10.17 -0.02 12.48
CA LEU A 54 -8.72 0.12 12.52
C LEU A 54 -8.27 1.46 11.89
N ALA A 55 -8.81 1.82 10.73
CA ALA A 55 -8.49 3.10 10.09
C ALA A 55 -8.85 4.29 10.97
N ALA A 56 -9.99 4.25 11.66
CA ALA A 56 -10.39 5.29 12.61
C ALA A 56 -9.44 5.38 13.81
N GLU A 57 -9.09 4.25 14.44
CA GLU A 57 -8.12 4.20 15.55
C GLU A 57 -6.75 4.75 15.12
N MET A 58 -6.26 4.37 13.95
CA MET A 58 -4.98 4.87 13.42
C MET A 58 -5.01 6.39 13.21
N ARG A 59 -6.13 6.94 12.70
CA ARG A 59 -6.29 8.41 12.54
C ARG A 59 -6.26 9.13 13.88
N GLU A 60 -6.93 8.61 14.90
CA GLU A 60 -6.90 9.22 16.25
C GLU A 60 -5.47 9.27 16.79
N LEU A 61 -4.70 8.19 16.67
CA LEU A 61 -3.31 8.12 17.09
C LEU A 61 -2.42 9.09 16.31
N LEU A 62 -2.62 9.19 15.00
CA LEU A 62 -1.91 10.15 14.14
C LEU A 62 -2.19 11.58 14.58
N ILE A 63 -3.46 11.94 14.76
CA ILE A 63 -3.87 13.29 15.22
C ILE A 63 -3.28 13.60 16.58
N LYS A 64 -3.35 12.66 17.52
CA LYS A 64 -2.80 12.85 18.89
C LYS A 64 -1.30 13.12 18.83
N LYS A 65 -0.51 12.21 18.21
CA LYS A 65 0.95 12.38 18.14
C LYS A 65 1.33 13.65 17.39
N LEU A 66 0.79 13.86 16.20
CA LEU A 66 1.23 14.93 15.31
C LEU A 66 0.84 16.33 15.84
N SER A 67 -0.25 16.46 16.61
CA SER A 67 -0.62 17.72 17.24
C SER A 67 0.34 18.15 18.37
N ILE A 68 1.02 17.19 19.00
CA ILE A 68 1.95 17.44 20.11
C ILE A 68 3.39 17.52 19.60
N HIS A 69 3.77 16.55 18.77
CA HIS A 69 5.16 16.31 18.38
C HIS A 69 5.52 16.89 16.99
N GLY A 70 4.51 17.16 16.15
CA GLY A 70 4.72 17.55 14.76
C GLY A 70 4.93 16.34 13.85
N GLY A 71 5.14 16.62 12.55
CA GLY A 71 5.34 15.60 11.51
C GLY A 71 4.50 15.85 10.26
N HIS A 72 4.39 14.83 9.40
CA HIS A 72 3.66 14.90 8.13
C HIS A 72 2.18 14.56 8.33
N PHE A 73 1.32 15.56 8.39
CA PHE A 73 -0.09 15.42 8.75
C PHE A 73 -0.93 14.90 7.57
N GLY A 74 -1.10 15.73 6.53
CA GLY A 74 -1.97 15.45 5.38
C GLY A 74 -1.67 14.13 4.68
N PRO A 75 -0.42 13.87 4.28
CA PRO A 75 -0.08 12.64 3.56
C PRO A 75 -0.40 11.35 4.30
N ASN A 76 -0.26 11.36 5.64
CA ASN A 76 -0.56 10.19 6.45
C ASN A 76 -2.07 9.98 6.67
N LEU A 77 -2.82 11.06 6.95
CA LEU A 77 -4.26 10.98 7.12
C LEU A 77 -4.99 10.60 5.81
N GLY A 78 -4.48 11.05 4.67
CA GLY A 78 -5.08 10.79 3.37
C GLY A 78 -4.90 9.35 2.87
N PHE A 79 -3.94 8.59 3.40
CA PHE A 79 -3.62 7.26 2.86
C PHE A 79 -3.65 6.13 3.91
N VAL A 80 -4.43 6.26 4.97
CA VAL A 80 -4.57 5.23 6.01
C VAL A 80 -5.19 3.96 5.42
N GLU A 81 -6.36 4.07 4.76
CA GLU A 81 -7.06 2.95 4.13
C GLU A 81 -6.20 2.29 3.04
N GLY A 82 -5.51 3.11 2.23
CA GLY A 82 -4.59 2.62 1.21
C GLY A 82 -3.48 1.76 1.80
N THR A 83 -2.91 2.20 2.93
CA THR A 83 -1.87 1.44 3.63
C THR A 83 -2.42 0.15 4.24
N ILE A 84 -3.60 0.20 4.87
CA ILE A 84 -4.26 -0.99 5.43
C ILE A 84 -4.52 -2.00 4.30
N ALA A 85 -5.10 -1.56 3.18
CA ALA A 85 -5.40 -2.42 2.04
C ALA A 85 -4.13 -3.03 1.42
N LEU A 86 -3.04 -2.28 1.31
CA LEU A 86 -1.75 -2.80 0.86
C LEU A 86 -1.25 -3.93 1.76
N HIS A 87 -1.26 -3.72 3.09
CA HIS A 87 -0.83 -4.75 4.05
C HIS A 87 -1.82 -5.91 4.22
N TYR A 88 -3.08 -5.72 3.84
CA TYR A 88 -4.08 -6.79 3.80
C TYR A 88 -3.86 -7.72 2.60
N VAL A 89 -3.54 -7.15 1.44
CA VAL A 89 -3.42 -7.91 0.19
C VAL A 89 -2.01 -8.45 -0.02
N PHE A 90 -0.97 -7.68 0.29
CA PHE A 90 0.42 -8.04 0.01
C PHE A 90 1.17 -8.47 1.27
N ASP A 91 2.05 -9.44 1.11
CA ASP A 91 2.83 -10.07 2.19
C ASP A 91 4.19 -9.37 2.37
N SER A 92 4.19 -8.19 3.02
CA SER A 92 5.44 -7.48 3.36
C SER A 92 6.13 -8.17 4.57
N PRO A 93 7.45 -8.37 4.57
CA PRO A 93 8.47 -7.82 3.67
C PRO A 93 8.79 -8.69 2.45
N ARG A 94 8.11 -9.84 2.25
CA ARG A 94 8.29 -10.67 1.06
C ARG A 94 7.94 -9.90 -0.21
N ASP A 95 6.70 -9.42 -0.30
CA ASP A 95 6.29 -8.45 -1.32
C ASP A 95 6.94 -7.10 -1.02
N LYS A 96 7.50 -6.44 -2.01
CA LYS A 96 8.31 -5.24 -1.85
C LYS A 96 7.45 -3.99 -2.10
N ILE A 97 7.30 -3.14 -1.08
CA ILE A 97 6.57 -1.87 -1.18
C ILE A 97 7.57 -0.72 -1.07
N VAL A 98 7.67 0.10 -2.11
CA VAL A 98 8.53 1.29 -2.17
C VAL A 98 7.66 2.53 -2.10
N TYR A 99 7.84 3.33 -1.06
CA TYR A 99 7.10 4.56 -0.81
C TYR A 99 7.87 5.77 -1.37
N ASP A 100 7.26 6.55 -2.25
CA ASP A 100 7.86 7.79 -2.75
C ASP A 100 7.95 8.82 -1.63
N VAL A 101 9.05 9.55 -1.53
CA VAL A 101 9.37 10.44 -0.38
C VAL A 101 9.37 9.70 0.95
N SER A 102 8.46 8.77 1.13
CA SER A 102 8.19 7.97 2.33
C SER A 102 7.65 8.73 3.56
N HIS A 103 7.24 9.99 3.38
CA HIS A 103 6.65 10.83 4.43
C HIS A 103 5.22 10.41 4.83
N GLN A 104 4.56 9.55 4.05
CA GLN A 104 3.22 8.99 4.28
C GLN A 104 3.26 7.60 4.93
N THR A 105 4.37 7.22 5.56
CA THR A 105 4.59 5.84 6.04
C THR A 105 4.28 5.61 7.52
N TYR A 106 3.64 6.55 8.21
CA TYR A 106 3.29 6.34 9.61
C TYR A 106 2.31 5.17 9.81
N PRO A 107 1.23 5.04 9.01
CA PRO A 107 0.38 3.85 9.04
C PRO A 107 1.16 2.56 8.74
N HIS A 108 2.07 2.58 7.77
CA HIS A 108 2.95 1.44 7.47
C HIS A 108 3.80 1.03 8.69
N LYS A 109 4.42 2.00 9.37
CA LYS A 109 5.21 1.74 10.58
C LYS A 109 4.36 1.17 11.71
N MET A 110 3.12 1.67 11.89
CA MET A 110 2.20 1.12 12.89
C MET A 110 1.88 -0.36 12.61
N LEU A 111 1.62 -0.72 11.34
CA LEU A 111 1.27 -2.07 10.92
C LEU A 111 2.47 -3.04 10.91
N THR A 112 3.68 -2.52 10.91
CA THR A 112 4.93 -3.30 10.85
C THR A 112 5.72 -3.31 12.17
N GLY A 113 4.99 -3.35 13.29
CA GLY A 113 5.55 -3.62 14.62
C GLY A 113 6.02 -2.39 15.41
N ARG A 114 5.91 -1.18 14.84
CA ARG A 114 6.38 0.07 15.48
C ARG A 114 5.26 0.93 16.07
N LYS A 115 4.07 0.37 16.29
CA LYS A 115 2.88 1.08 16.81
C LYS A 115 3.09 1.79 18.12
N ASP A 116 3.97 1.29 18.98
CA ASP A 116 4.28 1.86 20.28
C ASP A 116 4.74 3.32 20.19
N ALA A 117 5.41 3.69 19.09
CA ALA A 117 5.80 5.07 18.81
C ALA A 117 4.62 6.02 18.55
N TRP A 118 3.38 5.52 18.53
CA TRP A 118 2.16 6.34 18.47
C TRP A 118 1.26 6.16 19.69
N LEU A 119 1.44 5.08 20.44
CA LEU A 119 0.66 4.79 21.64
C LEU A 119 1.22 5.49 22.88
N PHE A 120 2.55 5.57 23.00
CA PHE A 120 3.26 6.04 24.18
C PHE A 120 4.08 7.28 23.86
N GLU A 121 3.88 8.38 24.63
CA GLU A 121 4.55 9.66 24.38
C GLU A 121 6.06 9.57 24.54
N GLU A 122 6.54 8.77 25.49
CA GLU A 122 7.97 8.52 25.72
C GLU A 122 8.67 7.77 24.59
N LYS A 123 7.90 7.21 23.64
CA LYS A 123 8.40 6.46 22.47
C LYS A 123 8.22 7.22 21.15
N TYR A 124 7.75 8.47 21.20
CA TYR A 124 7.47 9.21 19.96
C TYR A 124 8.71 9.37 19.06
N ASP A 125 9.91 9.42 19.65
CA ASP A 125 11.18 9.56 18.96
C ASP A 125 11.84 8.23 18.56
N ASP A 126 11.23 7.08 18.87
CA ASP A 126 11.78 5.76 18.53
C ASP A 126 11.74 5.45 17.02
N VAL A 127 11.03 6.28 16.24
CA VAL A 127 10.89 6.13 14.78
C VAL A 127 11.15 7.44 14.06
N THR A 128 11.79 7.34 12.89
CA THR A 128 11.98 8.50 12.02
C THR A 128 10.71 8.82 11.22
N GLY A 129 10.65 10.03 10.63
CA GLY A 129 9.53 10.48 9.81
C GLY A 129 9.48 9.90 8.40
N PHE A 130 10.45 9.03 8.03
CA PHE A 130 10.63 8.41 6.71
C PHE A 130 10.93 6.93 6.86
N THR A 131 10.88 6.16 5.76
CA THR A 131 11.36 4.77 5.79
C THR A 131 12.84 4.71 6.17
N ASN A 132 13.18 3.74 7.02
CA ASN A 132 14.54 3.53 7.48
C ASN A 132 14.83 2.03 7.66
N PRO A 133 15.69 1.43 6.81
CA PRO A 133 16.05 0.00 6.91
C PRO A 133 16.67 -0.40 8.26
N SER A 134 17.20 0.56 9.01
CA SER A 134 17.71 0.29 10.36
C SER A 134 16.61 0.09 11.40
N GLU A 135 15.38 0.52 11.11
CA GLU A 135 14.22 0.36 12.00
C GLU A 135 13.47 -0.95 11.75
N SER A 136 13.39 -1.40 10.48
CA SER A 136 12.58 -2.54 10.10
C SER A 136 12.97 -3.12 8.74
N GLU A 137 12.88 -4.44 8.60
CA GLU A 137 13.05 -5.15 7.32
C GLU A 137 11.95 -4.81 6.29
N HIS A 138 10.83 -4.22 6.73
CA HIS A 138 9.77 -3.74 5.86
C HIS A 138 10.12 -2.43 5.15
N ASP A 139 11.12 -1.70 5.63
CA ASP A 139 11.62 -0.45 5.06
C ASP A 139 12.81 -0.75 4.15
N LEU A 140 12.63 -0.71 2.82
CA LEU A 140 13.63 -1.18 1.86
C LEU A 140 14.75 -0.16 1.60
N PHE A 141 14.42 1.14 1.70
CA PHE A 141 15.32 2.24 1.38
C PHE A 141 15.13 3.38 2.37
N THR A 142 16.19 4.15 2.59
CA THR A 142 16.09 5.48 3.20
C THR A 142 15.72 6.47 2.10
N ILE A 143 14.47 6.91 2.08
CA ILE A 143 13.93 7.82 1.06
C ILE A 143 13.43 9.10 1.72
N GLY A 144 13.65 10.23 1.09
CA GLY A 144 13.13 11.53 1.45
C GLY A 144 12.95 12.42 0.23
N HIS A 145 13.40 11.95 -0.95
CA HIS A 145 13.31 12.67 -2.22
C HIS A 145 12.08 12.24 -3.03
N THR A 146 11.43 13.19 -3.67
CA THR A 146 10.29 12.98 -4.59
C THR A 146 10.70 12.22 -5.85
N SER A 147 9.76 11.55 -6.49
CA SER A 147 9.86 10.96 -7.84
C SER A 147 10.74 9.71 -7.96
N THR A 148 11.23 9.13 -6.86
CA THR A 148 12.23 8.06 -6.87
C THR A 148 11.63 6.64 -6.81
N SER A 149 10.42 6.49 -6.27
CA SER A 149 9.86 5.16 -5.95
C SER A 149 9.69 4.26 -7.16
N VAL A 150 9.23 4.81 -8.29
CA VAL A 150 8.95 4.03 -9.50
C VAL A 150 10.25 3.43 -10.05
N SER A 151 11.32 4.24 -10.14
CA SER A 151 12.64 3.80 -10.63
C SER A 151 13.29 2.77 -9.70
N LEU A 152 13.24 3.00 -8.37
CA LEU A 152 13.74 2.05 -7.38
C LEU A 152 12.98 0.71 -7.46
N ALA A 153 11.67 0.75 -7.57
CA ALA A 153 10.83 -0.44 -7.68
C ALA A 153 11.04 -1.17 -9.02
N CYS A 154 11.27 -0.45 -10.14
CA CYS A 154 11.71 -1.05 -11.40
C CYS A 154 13.00 -1.88 -11.21
N GLY A 155 13.96 -1.34 -10.48
CA GLY A 155 15.21 -2.05 -10.16
C GLY A 155 14.96 -3.34 -9.38
N LEU A 156 14.09 -3.29 -8.35
CA LEU A 156 13.69 -4.48 -7.57
C LEU A 156 12.96 -5.52 -8.43
N ALA A 157 12.00 -5.10 -9.27
CA ALA A 157 11.26 -6.00 -10.14
C ALA A 157 12.20 -6.66 -11.16
N LYS A 158 13.13 -5.91 -11.72
CA LYS A 158 14.14 -6.45 -12.64
C LYS A 158 15.08 -7.43 -11.95
N SER A 159 15.53 -7.12 -10.72
CA SER A 159 16.37 -8.02 -9.92
C SER A 159 15.65 -9.33 -9.63
N ARG A 160 14.39 -9.27 -9.17
CA ARG A 160 13.53 -10.43 -8.94
C ARG A 160 13.46 -11.33 -10.19
N ASP A 161 13.18 -10.72 -11.34
CA ASP A 161 13.02 -11.46 -12.63
C ASP A 161 14.32 -12.15 -13.03
N LEU A 162 15.47 -11.49 -12.87
CA LEU A 162 16.78 -12.06 -13.18
C LEU A 162 17.16 -13.22 -12.24
N GLN A 163 16.68 -13.17 -11.00
CA GLN A 163 16.93 -14.23 -10.00
C GLN A 163 15.90 -15.35 -10.07
N GLY A 164 14.84 -15.20 -10.88
CA GLY A 164 13.76 -16.19 -10.98
C GLY A 164 12.90 -16.28 -9.73
N GLU A 165 12.90 -15.22 -8.91
CA GLU A 165 12.08 -15.15 -7.70
C GLU A 165 10.63 -14.77 -8.02
N ASN A 166 9.73 -15.02 -7.07
CA ASN A 166 8.30 -14.78 -7.23
C ASN A 166 7.72 -14.02 -6.02
N TYR A 167 7.69 -12.70 -6.12
CA TYR A 167 7.03 -11.79 -5.19
C TYR A 167 6.52 -10.56 -5.95
N ASN A 168 5.55 -9.87 -5.37
CA ASN A 168 5.05 -8.62 -5.95
C ASN A 168 6.01 -7.47 -5.64
N VAL A 169 6.09 -6.52 -6.56
CA VAL A 169 6.80 -5.26 -6.36
C VAL A 169 5.83 -4.11 -6.59
N ILE A 170 5.70 -3.26 -5.59
CA ILE A 170 4.76 -2.15 -5.55
C ILE A 170 5.52 -0.84 -5.37
N ALA A 171 5.30 0.13 -6.25
CA ALA A 171 5.69 1.53 -6.06
C ALA A 171 4.47 2.34 -5.66
N LEU A 172 4.54 3.10 -4.56
CA LEU A 172 3.52 4.07 -4.19
C LEU A 172 4.07 5.47 -4.45
N ILE A 173 3.35 6.27 -5.23
CA ILE A 173 3.73 7.64 -5.59
C ILE A 173 2.52 8.57 -5.53
N GLY A 174 2.71 9.78 -4.98
CA GLY A 174 1.70 10.84 -5.04
C GLY A 174 1.71 11.57 -6.38
N ASP A 175 0.58 12.16 -6.74
CA ASP A 175 0.42 12.94 -7.98
C ASP A 175 1.42 14.10 -8.08
N GLY A 176 1.72 14.79 -6.98
CA GLY A 176 2.73 15.85 -6.96
C GLY A 176 4.12 15.36 -7.32
N SER A 177 4.52 14.19 -6.82
CA SER A 177 5.82 13.57 -7.12
C SER A 177 5.88 12.96 -8.53
N LEU A 178 4.75 12.55 -9.08
CA LEU A 178 4.65 11.89 -10.38
C LEU A 178 5.16 12.78 -11.54
N SER A 179 5.13 14.09 -11.37
CA SER A 179 5.62 15.04 -12.38
C SER A 179 7.15 15.15 -12.48
N GLY A 180 7.88 14.52 -11.58
CA GLY A 180 9.34 14.52 -11.62
C GLY A 180 9.90 13.67 -12.76
N GLY A 181 11.03 14.10 -13.34
CA GLY A 181 11.65 13.43 -14.48
C GLY A 181 11.98 11.97 -14.21
N GLU A 182 12.51 11.67 -13.04
CA GLU A 182 12.88 10.31 -12.66
C GLU A 182 11.66 9.37 -12.59
N ALA A 183 10.51 9.85 -12.10
CA ALA A 183 9.27 9.06 -12.10
C ALA A 183 8.79 8.78 -13.54
N LEU A 184 8.89 9.78 -14.45
CA LEU A 184 8.52 9.60 -15.86
C LEU A 184 9.47 8.62 -16.57
N GLU A 185 10.76 8.67 -16.28
CA GLU A 185 11.74 7.69 -16.78
C GLU A 185 11.43 6.28 -16.25
N GLY A 186 11.09 6.16 -14.96
CA GLY A 186 10.66 4.91 -14.36
C GLY A 186 9.40 4.35 -15.01
N LEU A 187 8.39 5.17 -15.27
CA LEU A 187 7.17 4.76 -16.00
C LEU A 187 7.48 4.29 -17.44
N ASN A 188 8.39 4.97 -18.12
CA ASN A 188 8.83 4.59 -19.46
C ASN A 188 9.53 3.21 -19.45
N VAL A 189 10.39 2.95 -18.47
CA VAL A 189 11.01 1.62 -18.29
C VAL A 189 9.97 0.58 -17.92
N ALA A 190 9.04 0.90 -17.04
CA ALA A 190 7.97 0.01 -16.65
C ALA A 190 7.13 -0.45 -17.85
N GLY A 191 6.84 0.46 -18.80
CA GLY A 191 6.08 0.15 -20.01
C GLY A 191 6.72 -0.92 -20.90
N GLU A 192 8.04 -1.07 -20.84
CA GLU A 192 8.79 -2.11 -21.58
C GLU A 192 8.90 -3.44 -20.80
N MET A 193 8.57 -3.45 -19.51
CA MET A 193 8.64 -4.66 -18.70
C MET A 193 7.48 -5.61 -19.01
N HIS A 194 7.75 -6.92 -18.97
CA HIS A 194 6.75 -7.99 -19.19
C HIS A 194 6.61 -8.85 -17.92
N SER A 195 6.52 -8.20 -16.76
CA SER A 195 6.50 -8.89 -15.48
C SER A 195 5.60 -8.17 -14.47
N ASN A 196 5.41 -8.77 -13.31
CA ASN A 196 4.64 -8.17 -12.22
C ASN A 196 5.32 -6.89 -11.72
N PHE A 197 4.65 -5.77 -11.90
CA PHE A 197 5.03 -4.50 -11.30
C PHE A 197 3.78 -3.64 -11.11
N ILE A 198 3.50 -3.22 -9.91
CA ILE A 198 2.30 -2.47 -9.53
C ILE A 198 2.71 -1.05 -9.15
N ILE A 199 2.12 -0.05 -9.79
CA ILE A 199 2.38 1.36 -9.53
C ILE A 199 1.08 1.95 -8.97
N VAL A 200 1.08 2.31 -7.70
CA VAL A 200 -0.05 2.95 -7.02
C VAL A 200 0.15 4.45 -7.09
N VAL A 201 -0.71 5.14 -7.83
CA VAL A 201 -0.76 6.60 -7.91
C VAL A 201 -1.82 7.11 -6.96
N ASN A 202 -1.42 7.76 -5.89
CA ASN A 202 -2.30 8.43 -4.94
C ASN A 202 -2.52 9.87 -5.39
N ASP A 203 -3.70 10.18 -5.90
CA ASP A 203 -4.07 11.45 -6.53
C ASP A 203 -5.11 12.20 -5.68
N ASN A 204 -4.68 13.27 -5.03
CA ASN A 204 -5.55 14.18 -4.29
C ASN A 204 -5.60 15.60 -4.89
N ASP A 205 -5.08 15.76 -6.11
CA ASP A 205 -4.99 17.03 -6.85
C ASP A 205 -4.12 18.11 -6.16
N MET A 206 -3.32 17.71 -5.17
CA MET A 206 -2.51 18.61 -4.38
C MET A 206 -1.11 18.04 -4.14
N SER A 207 -0.14 18.97 -4.16
CA SER A 207 1.16 18.74 -3.49
C SER A 207 1.19 19.54 -2.17
N ILE A 208 2.27 20.28 -1.87
CA ILE A 208 2.23 21.28 -0.78
C ILE A 208 1.35 22.46 -1.19
N ALA A 209 1.30 22.75 -2.49
CA ALA A 209 0.46 23.75 -3.12
C ALA A 209 -0.31 23.12 -4.28
N GLU A 210 -1.15 23.90 -4.96
CA GLU A 210 -1.84 23.47 -6.16
C GLU A 210 -0.88 22.97 -7.23
N ASN A 211 -1.23 21.90 -7.90
CA ASN A 211 -0.44 21.30 -8.96
C ASN A 211 -0.56 22.10 -10.26
N HIS A 212 0.57 22.38 -10.90
CA HIS A 212 0.64 23.08 -12.18
C HIS A 212 1.42 22.27 -13.23
N GLY A 213 0.89 22.18 -14.45
CA GLY A 213 1.54 21.49 -15.55
C GLY A 213 0.59 20.70 -16.45
N GLY A 214 1.06 20.25 -17.60
CA GLY A 214 0.26 19.54 -18.60
C GLY A 214 -0.23 18.17 -18.13
N MET A 215 0.58 17.48 -17.34
CA MET A 215 0.24 16.16 -16.80
C MET A 215 -1.00 16.20 -15.89
N TYR A 216 -1.13 17.22 -15.05
CA TYR A 216 -2.26 17.35 -14.12
C TYR A 216 -3.60 17.56 -14.82
N LYS A 217 -3.59 18.15 -16.04
CA LYS A 217 -4.79 18.22 -16.89
C LYS A 217 -5.24 16.81 -17.32
N THR A 218 -4.29 15.93 -17.59
CA THR A 218 -4.57 14.54 -17.94
C THR A 218 -5.11 13.77 -16.71
N LEU A 219 -4.47 13.92 -15.55
CA LEU A 219 -4.96 13.32 -14.29
C LEU A 219 -6.37 13.81 -13.96
N LYS A 220 -6.60 15.13 -14.06
CA LYS A 220 -7.95 15.70 -13.88
C LYS A 220 -8.96 15.07 -14.84
N THR A 221 -8.63 14.91 -16.12
CA THR A 221 -9.52 14.27 -17.09
C THR A 221 -9.82 12.82 -16.69
N LEU A 222 -8.85 12.09 -16.17
CA LEU A 222 -9.05 10.73 -15.66
C LEU A 222 -9.99 10.71 -14.45
N ARG A 223 -9.84 11.64 -13.49
CA ARG A 223 -10.77 11.78 -12.36
C ARG A 223 -12.19 12.13 -12.84
N ASP A 224 -12.34 13.12 -13.72
CA ASP A 224 -13.62 13.58 -14.23
C ASP A 224 -14.38 12.52 -15.06
N THR A 225 -13.67 11.53 -15.60
CA THR A 225 -14.23 10.46 -16.44
C THR A 225 -14.23 9.08 -15.77
N ASP A 226 -14.02 9.01 -14.46
CA ASP A 226 -13.89 7.75 -13.72
C ASP A 226 -12.88 6.79 -14.41
N GLY A 227 -11.73 7.33 -14.83
CA GLY A 227 -10.66 6.59 -15.47
C GLY A 227 -10.91 6.16 -16.93
N LYS A 228 -12.03 6.56 -17.54
CA LYS A 228 -12.49 6.06 -18.85
C LYS A 228 -11.99 6.88 -20.04
N SER A 229 -11.22 7.95 -19.80
CA SER A 229 -10.68 8.77 -20.90
C SER A 229 -9.75 7.96 -21.79
N ALA A 230 -9.93 8.08 -23.12
CA ALA A 230 -9.00 7.53 -24.10
C ALA A 230 -7.62 8.24 -24.05
N ASN A 231 -7.59 9.48 -23.60
CA ASN A 231 -6.35 10.21 -23.36
C ASN A 231 -5.80 9.88 -21.97
N ASN A 232 -5.09 8.77 -21.86
CA ASN A 232 -4.54 8.26 -20.62
C ASN A 232 -3.02 8.10 -20.75
N LEU A 233 -2.28 8.90 -19.99
CA LEU A 233 -0.82 8.91 -19.96
C LEU A 233 -0.24 7.50 -19.72
N PHE A 234 -0.81 6.75 -18.81
CA PHE A 234 -0.30 5.44 -18.40
C PHE A 234 -0.47 4.39 -19.51
N THR A 235 -1.66 4.34 -20.12
CA THR A 235 -1.89 3.43 -21.24
C THR A 235 -1.11 3.82 -22.49
N ALA A 236 -0.85 5.11 -22.71
CA ALA A 236 0.02 5.58 -23.78
C ALA A 236 1.48 5.13 -23.62
N MET A 237 1.91 4.85 -22.38
CA MET A 237 3.23 4.27 -22.06
C MET A 237 3.22 2.73 -22.05
N GLY A 238 2.12 2.06 -22.42
CA GLY A 238 2.04 0.60 -22.47
C GLY A 238 1.65 -0.08 -21.14
N LEU A 239 1.28 0.68 -20.13
CA LEU A 239 0.89 0.17 -18.82
C LEU A 239 -0.59 -0.23 -18.80
N GLU A 240 -0.93 -1.30 -18.10
CA GLU A 240 -2.32 -1.57 -17.72
C GLU A 240 -2.79 -0.52 -16.71
N TYR A 241 -4.10 -0.26 -16.67
CA TYR A 241 -4.65 0.81 -15.86
C TYR A 241 -5.91 0.36 -15.12
N ARG A 242 -5.97 0.70 -13.84
CA ARG A 242 -7.14 0.53 -12.97
C ARG A 242 -7.41 1.86 -12.25
N PHE A 243 -8.67 2.21 -12.12
CA PHE A 243 -9.09 3.45 -11.46
C PHE A 243 -9.92 3.12 -10.22
N VAL A 244 -9.58 3.76 -9.09
CA VAL A 244 -10.33 3.68 -7.83
C VAL A 244 -10.82 5.08 -7.49
N LYS A 245 -12.12 5.28 -7.56
CA LYS A 245 -12.77 6.58 -7.40
C LYS A 245 -12.76 7.07 -5.95
N ASP A 246 -12.89 6.16 -5.01
CA ASP A 246 -12.90 6.44 -3.57
C ASP A 246 -11.73 5.72 -2.90
N GLY A 247 -10.66 6.46 -2.73
CA GLY A 247 -9.42 5.96 -2.11
C GLY A 247 -9.49 5.89 -0.57
N ASN A 248 -10.61 6.28 0.03
CA ASN A 248 -10.89 6.09 1.45
C ASN A 248 -11.85 4.92 1.72
N ASP A 249 -12.33 4.25 0.67
CA ASP A 249 -13.05 2.98 0.78
C ASP A 249 -12.04 1.80 0.81
N VAL A 250 -11.80 1.26 2.00
CA VAL A 250 -10.87 0.15 2.19
C VAL A 250 -11.25 -1.11 1.40
N HIS A 251 -12.55 -1.33 1.14
CA HIS A 251 -13.03 -2.49 0.38
C HIS A 251 -12.74 -2.34 -1.11
N ALA A 252 -13.04 -1.15 -1.67
CA ALA A 252 -12.72 -0.83 -3.06
C ALA A 252 -11.21 -0.96 -3.32
N LEU A 253 -10.40 -0.55 -2.35
CA LEU A 253 -8.94 -0.68 -2.42
C LEU A 253 -8.48 -2.14 -2.36
N ILE A 254 -9.03 -2.95 -1.45
CA ILE A 254 -8.70 -4.39 -1.36
C ILE A 254 -9.09 -5.10 -2.65
N GLU A 255 -10.26 -4.83 -3.20
CA GLU A 255 -10.69 -5.39 -4.49
C GLU A 255 -9.73 -5.02 -5.62
N ALA A 256 -9.39 -3.72 -5.72
CA ALA A 256 -8.47 -3.24 -6.74
C ALA A 256 -7.09 -3.89 -6.62
N PHE A 257 -6.49 -3.93 -5.42
CA PHE A 257 -5.18 -4.54 -5.21
C PHE A 257 -5.19 -6.05 -5.43
N THR A 258 -6.25 -6.74 -5.00
CA THR A 258 -6.43 -8.18 -5.25
C THR A 258 -6.49 -8.48 -6.76
N SER A 259 -7.19 -7.63 -7.53
CA SER A 259 -7.31 -7.81 -8.99
C SER A 259 -5.99 -7.69 -9.75
N VAL A 260 -4.99 -7.00 -9.17
CA VAL A 260 -3.68 -6.79 -9.79
C VAL A 260 -2.56 -7.61 -9.14
N LYS A 261 -2.84 -8.26 -8.02
CA LYS A 261 -1.88 -9.16 -7.37
C LYS A 261 -1.47 -10.26 -8.35
N ASN A 262 -0.18 -10.47 -8.47
CA ASN A 262 0.40 -11.42 -9.42
C ASN A 262 0.07 -11.11 -10.91
N SER A 263 -0.20 -9.85 -11.27
CA SER A 263 -0.31 -9.42 -12.66
C SER A 263 0.92 -9.88 -13.46
N LYS A 264 0.76 -10.15 -14.75
CA LYS A 264 1.87 -10.54 -15.64
C LYS A 264 2.43 -9.37 -16.44
N LYS A 265 1.86 -8.19 -16.23
CA LYS A 265 2.27 -6.94 -16.86
C LYS A 265 2.28 -5.82 -15.84
N PRO A 266 3.07 -4.79 -16.06
CA PRO A 266 3.02 -3.60 -15.21
C PRO A 266 1.64 -2.95 -15.27
N VAL A 267 1.14 -2.56 -14.10
CA VAL A 267 -0.20 -1.99 -13.96
C VAL A 267 -0.16 -0.77 -13.05
N VAL A 268 -0.87 0.27 -13.46
CA VAL A 268 -1.13 1.45 -12.63
C VAL A 268 -2.49 1.31 -11.95
N VAL A 269 -2.50 1.45 -10.63
CA VAL A 269 -3.70 1.61 -9.82
C VAL A 269 -3.79 3.08 -9.42
N HIS A 270 -4.65 3.82 -10.08
CA HIS A 270 -4.86 5.25 -9.85
C HIS A 270 -5.99 5.44 -8.84
N ILE A 271 -5.66 5.96 -7.69
CA ILE A 271 -6.55 6.12 -6.53
C ILE A 271 -6.79 7.61 -6.29
N VAL A 272 -8.04 7.99 -6.11
CA VAL A 272 -8.42 9.37 -5.77
C VAL A 272 -8.71 9.44 -4.26
N THR A 273 -7.94 10.27 -3.51
CA THR A 273 -8.09 10.44 -2.06
C THR A 273 -8.42 11.87 -1.65
#